data_ae4a5a015de6295813b1285d86f62fc4
#
_entry.id   ae4a5a015de6295813b1285d86f62fc4
#
_cell.length_a   1.000
_cell.length_b   1.000
_cell.length_c   1.000
_cell.angle_alpha   90.00
_cell.angle_beta   90.00
_cell.angle_gamma   90.00
#
_symmetry.space_group_name_H-M   'P 1'
#
loop_
_entity.id
_entity.type
_entity.pdbx_description
1 polymer ?
#
loop_
_entity_poly.entity_id
_entity_poly.type
_entity_poly.pdbx_seq_one_letter_code
_entity_poly.pdbx_strand_id
1 'polypeptide(L)'
;ALGVIGGVLVVPQAALIALCLQRAFVEAAPPAALLPLLGALLATLLLRAGLTWAGRRLADRAVERIRVDARARIARGLVARGPVWVRSQQSGALAERMGAHVDALEGHFGGFVPLRADVVGVPLVILLAVFFVDRTVGLVLLLTMPLVPVFMMLVGWGAQAASQRQLQALTRMGGHFADRLRGLGLIRLYGRGASELHGIRAAAEELRVRSLRVLRIAFLSSAVLEFFASLSVAMIALYLGLTYLGMLDLRTAPLTLGMSVFSLLLAPEFYAPLRRLATHYHDRAAALAAMDEIALVLDDAPPVVASDADGGTP
;
A
#
# COMPACT_ATOMS: atom_id res chain seq x y z
N ALA A 1 2.72 -11.48 -11.25
CA ALA A 1 3.90 -12.22 -11.74
C ALA A 1 5.07 -11.27 -12.08
N LEU A 2 4.86 -10.23 -12.92
CA LEU A 2 5.94 -9.30 -13.32
C LEU A 2 6.55 -8.53 -12.15
N GLY A 3 5.74 -8.12 -11.16
CA GLY A 3 6.22 -7.47 -9.95
C GLY A 3 7.17 -8.34 -9.16
N VAL A 4 6.78 -9.60 -8.92
CA VAL A 4 7.63 -10.59 -8.21
C VAL A 4 8.97 -10.78 -8.95
N ILE A 5 8.93 -10.97 -10.28
CA ILE A 5 10.16 -11.15 -11.07
C ILE A 5 11.05 -9.91 -10.94
N GLY A 6 10.48 -8.70 -11.07
CA GLY A 6 11.22 -7.45 -10.88
C GLY A 6 11.78 -7.28 -9.46
N GLY A 7 11.04 -7.76 -8.43
CA GLY A 7 11.49 -7.78 -7.05
C GLY A 7 12.61 -8.77 -6.80
N VAL A 8 12.52 -9.97 -7.38
CA VAL A 8 13.53 -11.03 -7.25
C VAL A 8 14.86 -10.65 -7.92
N LEU A 9 14.83 -9.83 -8.97
CA LEU A 9 16.05 -9.33 -9.63
C LEU A 9 16.95 -8.46 -8.70
N VAL A 10 16.48 -8.10 -7.52
CA VAL A 10 17.33 -7.46 -6.51
C VAL A 10 18.44 -8.38 -6.02
N VAL A 11 18.22 -9.71 -6.04
CA VAL A 11 19.24 -10.69 -5.60
C VAL A 11 20.44 -10.71 -6.55
N PRO A 12 20.29 -10.94 -7.87
CA PRO A 12 21.42 -10.86 -8.78
C PRO A 12 22.03 -9.45 -8.87
N GLN A 13 21.24 -8.40 -8.70
CA GLN A 13 21.73 -7.02 -8.60
C GLN A 13 22.68 -6.86 -7.39
N ALA A 14 22.28 -7.29 -6.22
CA ALA A 14 23.10 -7.25 -5.01
C ALA A 14 24.35 -8.11 -5.15
N ALA A 15 24.24 -9.29 -5.75
CA ALA A 15 25.37 -10.17 -6.00
C ALA A 15 26.40 -9.53 -6.95
N LEU A 16 25.96 -8.87 -8.01
CA LEU A 16 26.85 -8.17 -8.94
C LEU A 16 27.55 -6.98 -8.27
N ILE A 17 26.83 -6.20 -7.46
CA ILE A 17 27.44 -5.09 -6.69
C ILE A 17 28.48 -5.65 -5.71
N ALA A 18 28.13 -6.69 -4.95
CA ALA A 18 29.02 -7.33 -4.00
C ALA A 18 30.30 -7.88 -4.67
N LEU A 19 30.13 -8.52 -5.83
CA LEU A 19 31.24 -9.06 -6.62
C LEU A 19 32.13 -7.96 -7.21
N CYS A 20 31.53 -6.86 -7.70
CA CYS A 20 32.28 -5.69 -8.15
C CYS A 20 33.14 -5.10 -7.03
N LEU A 21 32.57 -4.94 -5.82
CA LEU A 21 33.29 -4.40 -4.67
C LEU A 21 34.38 -5.37 -4.20
N GLN A 22 34.11 -6.67 -4.15
CA GLN A 22 35.10 -7.68 -3.80
C GLN A 22 36.28 -7.64 -4.76
N ARG A 23 36.06 -7.61 -6.07
CA ARG A 23 37.13 -7.58 -7.07
C ARG A 23 37.90 -6.27 -7.09
N ALA A 24 37.19 -5.15 -6.89
CA ALA A 24 37.83 -3.83 -6.91
C ALA A 24 38.71 -3.56 -5.69
N PHE A 25 38.22 -3.91 -4.49
CA PHE A 25 38.88 -3.52 -3.24
C PHE A 25 39.74 -4.62 -2.61
N VAL A 26 39.39 -5.89 -2.77
CA VAL A 26 40.11 -7.02 -2.16
C VAL A 26 41.09 -7.63 -3.15
N GLU A 27 40.65 -7.84 -4.39
CA GLU A 27 41.44 -8.48 -5.42
C GLU A 27 42.26 -7.49 -6.26
N ALA A 28 42.07 -6.16 -6.05
CA ALA A 28 42.71 -5.07 -6.77
C ALA A 28 42.65 -5.26 -8.30
N ALA A 29 41.55 -5.79 -8.82
CA ALA A 29 41.38 -6.14 -10.22
C ALA A 29 41.47 -4.88 -11.12
N PRO A 30 42.08 -4.99 -12.30
CA PRO A 30 42.17 -3.86 -13.22
C PRO A 30 40.79 -3.42 -13.70
N PRO A 31 40.59 -2.11 -14.00
CA PRO A 31 39.28 -1.59 -14.44
C PRO A 31 38.66 -2.33 -15.61
N ALA A 32 39.47 -2.84 -16.51
CA ALA A 32 39.01 -3.64 -17.66
C ALA A 32 38.30 -4.95 -17.25
N ALA A 33 38.69 -5.56 -16.14
CA ALA A 33 38.07 -6.77 -15.62
C ALA A 33 36.71 -6.48 -14.95
N LEU A 34 36.44 -5.23 -14.55
CA LEU A 34 35.14 -4.81 -13.94
C LEU A 34 34.09 -4.45 -14.99
N LEU A 35 34.50 -4.09 -16.21
CA LEU A 35 33.58 -3.68 -17.29
C LEU A 35 32.45 -4.70 -17.58
N PRO A 36 32.72 -6.04 -17.71
CA PRO A 36 31.64 -6.99 -17.96
C PRO A 36 30.65 -7.09 -16.75
N LEU A 37 31.13 -6.95 -15.51
CA LEU A 37 30.28 -6.95 -14.33
C LEU A 37 29.40 -5.70 -14.28
N LEU A 38 29.96 -4.53 -14.59
CA LEU A 38 29.22 -3.27 -14.68
C LEU A 38 28.20 -3.33 -15.83
N GLY A 39 28.53 -3.93 -16.95
CA GLY A 39 27.60 -4.19 -18.05
C GLY A 39 26.44 -5.10 -17.62
N ALA A 40 26.73 -6.19 -16.92
CA ALA A 40 25.70 -7.09 -16.36
C ALA A 40 24.84 -6.39 -15.30
N LEU A 41 25.43 -5.55 -14.46
CA LEU A 41 24.71 -4.74 -13.49
C LEU A 41 23.77 -3.75 -14.19
N LEU A 42 24.23 -3.05 -15.20
CA LEU A 42 23.40 -2.13 -15.98
C LEU A 42 22.25 -2.89 -16.67
N ALA A 43 22.54 -4.05 -17.27
CA ALA A 43 21.51 -4.88 -17.89
C ALA A 43 20.44 -5.34 -16.89
N THR A 44 20.83 -5.78 -15.68
CA THR A 44 19.89 -6.16 -14.60
C THR A 44 19.06 -4.97 -14.11
N LEU A 45 19.66 -3.79 -14.00
CA LEU A 45 18.94 -2.56 -13.63
C LEU A 45 17.90 -2.17 -14.68
N LEU A 46 18.29 -2.18 -15.96
CA LEU A 46 17.38 -1.87 -17.07
C LEU A 46 16.24 -2.90 -17.18
N LEU A 47 16.57 -4.19 -17.03
CA LEU A 47 15.56 -5.25 -17.01
C LEU A 47 14.57 -5.08 -15.84
N ARG A 48 15.07 -4.81 -14.64
CA ARG A 48 14.25 -4.54 -13.45
C ARG A 48 13.35 -3.32 -13.64
N ALA A 49 13.90 -2.23 -14.18
CA ALA A 49 13.15 -1.02 -14.48
C ALA A 49 12.06 -1.28 -15.53
N GLY A 50 12.39 -2.00 -16.60
CA GLY A 50 11.44 -2.40 -17.65
C GLY A 50 10.30 -3.28 -17.13
N LEU A 51 10.62 -4.29 -16.31
CA LEU A 51 9.61 -5.19 -15.73
C LEU A 51 8.70 -4.46 -14.73
N THR A 52 9.25 -3.57 -13.91
CA THR A 52 8.44 -2.78 -12.98
C THR A 52 7.55 -1.78 -13.71
N TRP A 53 8.07 -1.14 -14.76
CA TRP A 53 7.27 -0.25 -15.60
C TRP A 53 6.15 -1.00 -16.33
N ALA A 54 6.46 -2.14 -16.96
CA ALA A 54 5.48 -2.97 -17.63
C ALA A 54 4.41 -3.49 -16.66
N GLY A 55 4.83 -3.93 -15.47
CA GLY A 55 3.92 -4.40 -14.43
C GLY A 55 2.94 -3.31 -13.97
N ARG A 56 3.43 -2.08 -13.74
CA ARG A 56 2.58 -0.92 -13.40
C ARG A 56 1.63 -0.59 -14.53
N ARG A 57 2.12 -0.48 -15.77
CA ARG A 57 1.28 -0.21 -16.94
C ARG A 57 0.15 -1.21 -17.13
N LEU A 58 0.40 -2.50 -16.87
CA LEU A 58 -0.64 -3.53 -16.94
C LEU A 58 -1.64 -3.41 -15.78
N ALA A 59 -1.18 -3.09 -14.57
CA ALA A 59 -2.05 -2.85 -13.43
C ALA A 59 -2.95 -1.63 -13.68
N ASP A 60 -2.39 -0.50 -14.14
CA ASP A 60 -3.13 0.73 -14.45
C ASP A 60 -4.23 0.48 -15.52
N ARG A 61 -3.89 -0.26 -16.58
CA ARG A 61 -4.86 -0.64 -17.61
C ARG A 61 -5.97 -1.55 -17.08
N ALA A 62 -5.64 -2.46 -16.17
CA ALA A 62 -6.63 -3.33 -15.55
C ALA A 62 -7.56 -2.53 -14.63
N VAL A 63 -7.02 -1.63 -13.85
CA VAL A 63 -7.79 -0.72 -12.99
C VAL A 63 -8.72 0.16 -13.82
N GLU A 64 -8.23 0.75 -14.90
CA GLU A 64 -9.06 1.61 -15.75
C GLU A 64 -10.23 0.83 -16.38
N ARG A 65 -9.99 -0.41 -16.83
CA ARG A 65 -11.08 -1.27 -17.31
C ARG A 65 -12.13 -1.56 -16.23
N ILE A 66 -11.68 -1.86 -14.99
CA ILE A 66 -12.57 -2.09 -13.85
C ILE A 66 -13.40 -0.84 -13.56
N ARG A 67 -12.79 0.35 -13.57
CA ARG A 67 -13.47 1.63 -13.32
C ARG A 67 -14.51 1.93 -14.39
N VAL A 68 -14.16 1.76 -15.65
CA VAL A 68 -15.09 1.95 -16.79
C VAL A 68 -16.26 0.98 -16.71
N ASP A 69 -15.99 -0.32 -16.45
CA ASP A 69 -17.05 -1.32 -16.32
C ASP A 69 -17.95 -1.04 -15.10
N ALA A 70 -17.37 -0.69 -13.96
CA ALA A 70 -18.14 -0.31 -12.76
C ALA A 70 -19.05 0.89 -13.03
N ARG A 71 -18.53 1.97 -13.64
CA ARG A 71 -19.34 3.12 -14.01
C ARG A 71 -20.45 2.77 -15.01
N ALA A 72 -20.14 1.93 -16.00
CA ALA A 72 -21.13 1.49 -16.98
C ALA A 72 -22.23 0.62 -16.35
N ARG A 73 -21.89 -0.23 -15.38
CA ARG A 73 -22.87 -1.05 -14.62
C ARG A 73 -23.75 -0.17 -13.75
N ILE A 74 -23.17 0.79 -13.00
CA ILE A 74 -23.94 1.74 -12.20
C ILE A 74 -24.90 2.54 -13.09
N ALA A 75 -24.41 3.10 -14.20
CA ALA A 75 -25.24 3.87 -15.12
C ALA A 75 -26.41 3.05 -15.67
N ARG A 76 -26.16 1.80 -16.11
CA ARG A 76 -27.24 0.88 -16.56
C ARG A 76 -28.23 0.58 -15.46
N GLY A 77 -27.78 0.32 -14.23
CA GLY A 77 -28.63 0.12 -13.07
C GLY A 77 -29.51 1.34 -12.75
N LEU A 78 -28.98 2.55 -12.87
CA LEU A 78 -29.75 3.79 -12.69
C LEU A 78 -30.82 3.99 -13.77
N VAL A 79 -30.48 3.70 -15.02
CA VAL A 79 -31.43 3.77 -16.15
C VAL A 79 -32.55 2.75 -16.00
N ALA A 80 -32.22 1.52 -15.60
CA ALA A 80 -33.22 0.45 -15.39
C ALA A 80 -34.23 0.77 -14.28
N ARG A 81 -33.84 1.55 -13.26
CA ARG A 81 -34.75 1.97 -12.17
C ARG A 81 -35.66 3.13 -12.53
N GLY A 82 -35.35 3.83 -13.59
CA GLY A 82 -36.16 4.92 -14.11
C GLY A 82 -36.01 6.25 -13.33
N PRO A 83 -36.57 7.32 -13.92
CA PRO A 83 -36.37 8.68 -13.44
C PRO A 83 -37.01 8.98 -12.07
N VAL A 84 -38.08 8.28 -11.70
CA VAL A 84 -38.78 8.47 -10.42
C VAL A 84 -37.87 8.04 -9.27
N TRP A 85 -37.24 6.87 -9.37
CA TRP A 85 -36.32 6.38 -8.35
C TRP A 85 -35.06 7.27 -8.26
N VAL A 86 -34.51 7.69 -9.40
CA VAL A 86 -33.33 8.57 -9.41
C VAL A 86 -33.62 9.90 -8.72
N ARG A 87 -34.82 10.47 -8.91
CA ARG A 87 -35.24 11.71 -8.26
C ARG A 87 -35.49 11.55 -6.76
N SER A 88 -35.84 10.35 -6.28
CA SER A 88 -36.00 10.07 -4.85
C SER A 88 -34.67 9.97 -4.11
N GLN A 89 -33.58 9.76 -4.81
CA GLN A 89 -32.23 9.68 -4.24
C GLN A 89 -31.60 11.06 -4.12
N GLN A 90 -30.70 11.21 -3.14
CA GLN A 90 -29.89 12.42 -3.05
C GLN A 90 -28.88 12.45 -4.22
N SER A 91 -28.96 13.47 -5.05
CA SER A 91 -28.09 13.63 -6.24
C SER A 91 -26.58 13.59 -5.87
N GLY A 92 -26.21 14.13 -4.71
CA GLY A 92 -24.84 14.05 -4.18
C GLY A 92 -24.37 12.64 -3.91
N ALA A 93 -25.22 11.78 -3.34
CA ALA A 93 -24.88 10.38 -3.05
C ALA A 93 -24.67 9.56 -4.34
N LEU A 94 -25.48 9.81 -5.37
CA LEU A 94 -25.29 9.15 -6.68
C LEU A 94 -24.00 9.61 -7.37
N ALA A 95 -23.70 10.91 -7.31
CA ALA A 95 -22.45 11.44 -7.86
C ALA A 95 -21.21 10.86 -7.12
N GLU A 96 -21.29 10.71 -5.81
CA GLU A 96 -20.24 10.12 -5.00
C GLU A 96 -20.00 8.63 -5.33
N ARG A 97 -21.08 7.86 -5.54
CA ARG A 97 -20.98 6.45 -5.96
C ARG A 97 -20.35 6.28 -7.34
N MET A 98 -20.68 7.14 -8.30
CA MET A 98 -20.10 7.12 -9.64
C MET A 98 -18.66 7.68 -9.70
N GLY A 99 -18.31 8.56 -8.78
CA GLY A 99 -17.01 9.19 -8.66
C GLY A 99 -16.13 8.52 -7.61
N ALA A 100 -16.17 9.02 -6.38
CA ALA A 100 -15.25 8.66 -5.31
C ALA A 100 -15.24 7.16 -4.96
N HIS A 101 -16.41 6.48 -4.96
CA HIS A 101 -16.43 5.04 -4.66
C HIS A 101 -15.81 4.20 -5.78
N VAL A 102 -16.03 4.55 -7.06
CA VAL A 102 -15.37 3.87 -8.18
C VAL A 102 -13.86 4.16 -8.17
N ASP A 103 -13.46 5.39 -7.85
CA ASP A 103 -12.05 5.76 -7.76
C ASP A 103 -11.33 5.06 -6.60
N ALA A 104 -12.01 4.77 -5.50
CA ALA A 104 -11.46 4.00 -4.38
C ALA A 104 -11.06 2.56 -4.76
N LEU A 105 -11.62 1.99 -5.82
CA LEU A 105 -11.26 0.65 -6.32
C LEU A 105 -9.79 0.58 -6.78
N GLU A 106 -9.21 1.71 -7.21
CA GLU A 106 -7.81 1.80 -7.64
C GLU A 106 -6.85 1.31 -6.57
N GLY A 107 -7.02 1.75 -5.32
CA GLY A 107 -6.15 1.36 -4.21
C GLY A 107 -6.12 -0.15 -3.98
N HIS A 108 -7.24 -0.84 -4.17
CA HIS A 108 -7.31 -2.29 -4.02
C HIS A 108 -6.74 -3.03 -5.24
N PHE A 109 -7.22 -2.74 -6.44
CA PHE A 109 -6.84 -3.51 -7.64
C PHE A 109 -5.47 -3.09 -8.20
N GLY A 110 -5.10 -1.81 -8.12
CA GLY A 110 -3.82 -1.30 -8.60
C GLY A 110 -2.70 -1.37 -7.55
N GLY A 111 -3.04 -1.20 -6.27
CA GLY A 111 -2.09 -1.21 -5.16
C GLY A 111 -1.99 -2.55 -4.44
N PHE A 112 -3.05 -2.94 -3.73
CA PHE A 112 -3.02 -4.07 -2.79
C PHE A 112 -2.89 -5.44 -3.49
N VAL A 113 -3.68 -5.70 -4.54
CA VAL A 113 -3.72 -7.02 -5.20
C VAL A 113 -2.37 -7.41 -5.82
N PRO A 114 -1.67 -6.54 -6.57
CA PRO A 114 -0.33 -6.86 -7.11
C PRO A 114 0.70 -7.15 -6.01
N LEU A 115 0.63 -6.41 -4.88
CA LEU A 115 1.58 -6.54 -3.78
C LEU A 115 1.47 -7.85 -3.00
N ARG A 116 0.32 -8.53 -3.01
CA ARG A 116 0.14 -9.79 -2.28
C ARG A 116 1.17 -10.85 -2.67
N ALA A 117 1.49 -10.95 -3.96
CA ALA A 117 2.48 -11.88 -4.46
C ALA A 117 3.92 -11.42 -4.13
N ASP A 118 4.18 -10.10 -4.18
CA ASP A 118 5.50 -9.53 -3.88
C ASP A 118 5.87 -9.71 -2.41
N VAL A 119 4.89 -9.57 -1.49
CA VAL A 119 5.10 -9.68 -0.02
C VAL A 119 5.56 -11.07 0.42
N VAL A 120 5.17 -12.11 -0.31
CA VAL A 120 5.60 -13.49 -0.02
C VAL A 120 6.78 -13.88 -0.89
N GLY A 121 6.71 -13.61 -2.19
CA GLY A 121 7.68 -14.10 -3.16
C GLY A 121 9.06 -13.45 -3.02
N VAL A 122 9.12 -12.14 -2.85
CA VAL A 122 10.41 -11.43 -2.78
C VAL A 122 11.17 -11.75 -1.50
N PRO A 123 10.58 -11.66 -0.28
CA PRO A 123 11.27 -12.02 0.95
C PRO A 123 11.70 -13.48 0.98
N LEU A 124 10.89 -14.40 0.45
CA LEU A 124 11.25 -15.82 0.40
C LEU A 124 12.52 -16.07 -0.42
N VAL A 125 12.60 -15.45 -1.60
CA VAL A 125 13.78 -15.59 -2.46
C VAL A 125 15.01 -14.94 -1.83
N ILE A 126 14.86 -13.74 -1.24
CA ILE A 126 15.95 -13.09 -0.51
C ILE A 126 16.41 -13.96 0.66
N LEU A 127 15.47 -14.50 1.45
CA LEU A 127 15.79 -15.37 2.59
C LEU A 127 16.58 -16.59 2.14
N LEU A 128 16.14 -17.27 1.09
CA LEU A 128 16.85 -18.42 0.54
C LEU A 128 18.26 -18.02 0.06
N ALA A 129 18.38 -16.94 -0.70
CA ALA A 129 19.68 -16.47 -1.21
C ALA A 129 20.65 -16.13 -0.05
N VAL A 130 20.16 -15.44 0.99
CA VAL A 130 20.96 -15.10 2.16
C VAL A 130 21.31 -16.34 2.98
N PHE A 131 20.41 -17.31 3.13
CA PHE A 131 20.68 -18.57 3.85
C PHE A 131 21.79 -19.39 3.23
N PHE A 132 21.92 -19.37 1.89
CA PHE A 132 23.03 -20.03 1.18
C PHE A 132 24.37 -19.34 1.42
N VAL A 133 24.39 -18.01 1.63
CA VAL A 133 25.61 -17.24 1.87
C VAL A 133 25.99 -17.23 3.36
N ASP A 134 25.02 -17.00 4.23
CA ASP A 134 25.22 -16.94 5.68
C ASP A 134 23.98 -17.38 6.45
N ARG A 135 24.08 -18.52 7.14
CA ARG A 135 22.98 -19.10 7.91
C ARG A 135 22.55 -18.20 9.08
N THR A 136 23.51 -17.52 9.73
CA THR A 136 23.23 -16.64 10.86
C THR A 136 22.42 -15.43 10.43
N VAL A 137 22.81 -14.80 9.32
CA VAL A 137 22.05 -13.68 8.75
C VAL A 137 20.66 -14.12 8.31
N GLY A 138 20.56 -15.30 7.65
CA GLY A 138 19.27 -15.88 7.27
C GLY A 138 18.37 -16.14 8.49
N LEU A 139 18.92 -16.61 9.60
CA LEU A 139 18.17 -16.83 10.83
C LEU A 139 17.68 -15.53 11.47
N VAL A 140 18.50 -14.48 11.47
CA VAL A 140 18.09 -13.14 11.94
C VAL A 140 16.92 -12.62 11.11
N LEU A 141 16.98 -12.71 9.78
CA LEU A 141 15.87 -12.29 8.90
C LEU A 141 14.62 -13.15 9.13
N LEU A 142 14.77 -14.47 9.28
CA LEU A 142 13.66 -15.39 9.53
C LEU A 142 12.97 -15.10 10.87
N LEU A 143 13.73 -14.79 11.91
CA LEU A 143 13.19 -14.51 13.25
C LEU A 143 12.49 -13.16 13.32
N THR A 144 13.04 -12.16 12.62
CA THR A 144 12.47 -10.80 12.62
C THR A 144 11.29 -10.63 11.66
N MET A 145 11.17 -11.48 10.63
CA MET A 145 10.08 -11.41 9.66
C MET A 145 8.68 -11.52 10.31
N PRO A 146 8.37 -12.53 11.15
CA PRO A 146 7.04 -12.68 11.75
C PRO A 146 6.74 -11.61 12.80
N LEU A 147 7.77 -11.00 13.37
CA LEU A 147 7.63 -9.97 14.39
C LEU A 147 6.92 -8.73 13.83
N VAL A 148 7.24 -8.36 12.59
CA VAL A 148 6.65 -7.20 11.91
C VAL A 148 5.12 -7.32 11.76
N PRO A 149 4.55 -8.37 11.14
CA PRO A 149 3.10 -8.48 11.03
C PRO A 149 2.40 -8.68 12.38
N VAL A 150 3.02 -9.34 13.36
CA VAL A 150 2.47 -9.49 14.71
C VAL A 150 2.31 -8.12 15.38
N PHE A 151 3.33 -7.29 15.37
CA PHE A 151 3.24 -5.93 15.93
C PHE A 151 2.31 -5.03 15.12
N MET A 152 2.28 -5.18 13.79
CA MET A 152 1.32 -4.46 12.96
C MET A 152 -0.13 -4.83 13.26
N MET A 153 -0.44 -6.10 13.53
CA MET A 153 -1.76 -6.52 13.99
C MET A 153 -2.11 -5.88 15.33
N LEU A 154 -1.18 -5.94 16.29
CA LEU A 154 -1.37 -5.38 17.63
C LEU A 154 -1.70 -3.89 17.59
N VAL A 155 -0.98 -3.12 16.80
CA VAL A 155 -1.23 -1.68 16.60
C VAL A 155 -2.51 -1.47 15.75
N GLY A 156 -2.75 -2.32 14.76
CA GLY A 156 -3.86 -2.20 13.82
C GLY A 156 -5.24 -2.46 14.43
N TRP A 157 -5.36 -3.26 15.49
CA TRP A 157 -6.66 -3.55 16.14
C TRP A 157 -7.37 -2.30 16.65
N GLY A 158 -6.64 -1.28 17.09
CA GLY A 158 -7.20 0.00 17.49
C GLY A 158 -7.53 0.95 16.33
N ALA A 159 -6.93 0.75 15.16
CA ALA A 159 -7.01 1.69 14.03
C ALA A 159 -8.41 1.75 13.42
N GLN A 160 -9.08 0.60 13.22
CA GLN A 160 -10.40 0.53 12.62
C GLN A 160 -11.44 1.26 13.48
N ALA A 161 -11.47 1.00 14.79
CA ALA A 161 -12.38 1.67 15.71
C ALA A 161 -12.12 3.18 15.79
N ALA A 162 -10.84 3.59 15.74
CA ALA A 162 -10.47 5.00 15.73
C ALA A 162 -10.92 5.70 14.43
N SER A 163 -10.73 5.06 13.28
CA SER A 163 -11.15 5.56 11.97
C SER A 163 -12.67 5.70 11.86
N GLN A 164 -13.44 4.71 12.33
CA GLN A 164 -14.89 4.80 12.37
C GLN A 164 -15.39 5.98 13.24
N ARG A 165 -14.78 6.18 14.41
CA ARG A 165 -15.11 7.30 15.28
C ARG A 165 -14.75 8.66 14.66
N GLN A 166 -13.65 8.73 13.91
CA GLN A 166 -13.27 9.93 13.16
C GLN A 166 -14.29 10.23 12.07
N LEU A 167 -14.71 9.23 11.29
CA LEU A 167 -15.70 9.39 10.22
C LEU A 167 -17.04 9.87 10.79
N GLN A 168 -17.51 9.30 11.90
CA GLN A 168 -18.71 9.75 12.59
C GLN A 168 -18.60 11.20 13.08
N ALA A 169 -17.44 11.65 13.55
CA ALA A 169 -17.22 13.03 13.94
C ALA A 169 -17.23 13.97 12.74
N LEU A 170 -16.64 13.54 11.61
CA LEU A 170 -16.66 14.27 10.36
C LEU A 170 -18.09 14.47 9.83
N THR A 171 -18.88 13.39 9.78
CA THR A 171 -20.29 13.43 9.35
C THR A 171 -21.13 14.34 10.26
N ARG A 172 -20.95 14.26 11.57
CA ARG A 172 -21.62 15.15 12.53
C ARG A 172 -21.26 16.62 12.30
N MET A 173 -19.96 16.90 12.15
CA MET A 173 -19.50 18.27 11.89
C MET A 173 -20.07 18.79 10.57
N GLY A 174 -20.07 17.99 9.51
CA GLY A 174 -20.65 18.35 8.22
C GLY A 174 -22.15 18.65 8.31
N GLY A 175 -22.91 17.81 9.01
CA GLY A 175 -24.34 18.03 9.26
C GLY A 175 -24.59 19.33 10.02
N HIS A 176 -23.89 19.52 11.15
CA HIS A 176 -23.97 20.75 11.93
C HIS A 176 -23.67 22.00 11.09
N PHE A 177 -22.64 21.95 10.25
CA PHE A 177 -22.27 23.08 9.40
C PHE A 177 -23.34 23.38 8.34
N ALA A 178 -23.85 22.34 7.67
CA ALA A 178 -24.90 22.49 6.66
C ALA A 178 -26.20 23.08 7.25
N ASP A 179 -26.61 22.62 8.41
CA ASP A 179 -27.80 23.12 9.09
C ASP A 179 -27.66 24.60 9.51
N ARG A 180 -26.49 25.02 9.99
CA ARG A 180 -26.23 26.43 10.34
C ARG A 180 -26.18 27.32 9.10
N LEU A 181 -25.66 26.85 7.98
CA LEU A 181 -25.70 27.61 6.72
C LEU A 181 -27.14 27.81 6.25
N ARG A 182 -27.99 26.78 6.32
CA ARG A 182 -29.41 26.90 5.97
C ARG A 182 -30.17 27.84 6.89
N GLY A 183 -29.83 27.82 8.20
CA GLY A 183 -30.45 28.67 9.24
C GLY A 183 -29.79 30.04 9.45
N LEU A 184 -28.84 30.46 8.57
CA LEU A 184 -28.03 31.66 8.81
C LEU A 184 -28.88 32.94 9.00
N GLY A 185 -29.98 33.08 8.25
CA GLY A 185 -30.92 34.19 8.40
C GLY A 185 -31.53 34.27 9.77
N LEU A 186 -31.97 33.14 10.32
CA LEU A 186 -32.53 33.05 11.68
C LEU A 186 -31.48 33.30 12.76
N ILE A 187 -30.28 32.77 12.60
CA ILE A 187 -29.16 32.98 13.52
C ILE A 187 -28.83 34.47 13.63
N ARG A 188 -28.83 35.19 12.51
CA ARG A 188 -28.63 36.64 12.47
C ARG A 188 -29.80 37.40 13.14
N LEU A 189 -31.04 37.02 12.80
CA LEU A 189 -32.24 37.67 13.34
C LEU A 189 -32.29 37.58 14.87
N TYR A 190 -31.95 36.42 15.46
CA TYR A 190 -31.96 36.20 16.88
C TYR A 190 -30.65 36.55 17.60
N GLY A 191 -29.65 37.09 16.90
CA GLY A 191 -28.38 37.50 17.52
C GLY A 191 -27.55 36.37 18.10
N ARG A 192 -27.81 35.09 17.69
CA ARG A 192 -27.18 33.89 18.28
C ARG A 192 -25.84 33.46 17.61
N GLY A 193 -25.23 34.35 16.79
CA GLY A 193 -24.01 34.04 16.05
C GLY A 193 -22.85 33.58 16.94
N ALA A 194 -22.62 34.19 18.09
CA ALA A 194 -21.53 33.81 18.99
C ALA A 194 -21.75 32.41 19.61
N SER A 195 -22.98 32.06 19.99
CA SER A 195 -23.34 30.76 20.53
C SER A 195 -23.16 29.64 19.48
N GLU A 196 -23.60 29.89 18.26
CA GLU A 196 -23.47 28.92 17.14
C GLU A 196 -22.01 28.74 16.74
N LEU A 197 -21.20 29.80 16.76
CA LEU A 197 -19.76 29.70 16.53
C LEU A 197 -19.06 28.83 17.58
N HIS A 198 -19.50 28.93 18.86
CA HIS A 198 -18.97 28.07 19.92
C HIS A 198 -19.30 26.60 19.67
N GLY A 199 -20.49 26.26 19.21
CA GLY A 199 -20.92 24.91 18.84
C GLY A 199 -20.08 24.33 17.67
N ILE A 200 -19.85 25.15 16.64
CA ILE A 200 -19.00 24.74 15.50
C ILE A 200 -17.55 24.50 15.95
N ARG A 201 -17.00 25.38 16.81
CA ARG A 201 -15.65 25.19 17.37
C ARG A 201 -15.54 23.91 18.18
N ALA A 202 -16.52 23.57 18.99
CA ALA A 202 -16.54 22.35 19.77
C ALA A 202 -16.55 21.09 18.88
N ALA A 203 -17.38 21.09 17.83
CA ALA A 203 -17.42 19.99 16.86
C ALA A 203 -16.11 19.85 16.07
N ALA A 204 -15.50 20.97 15.67
CA ALA A 204 -14.20 20.98 15.01
C ALA A 204 -13.08 20.46 15.92
N GLU A 205 -13.10 20.80 17.21
CA GLU A 205 -12.13 20.31 18.19
C GLU A 205 -12.30 18.82 18.45
N GLU A 206 -13.54 18.31 18.53
CA GLU A 206 -13.79 16.87 18.61
C GLU A 206 -13.22 16.13 17.38
N LEU A 207 -13.45 16.65 16.18
CA LEU A 207 -12.88 16.08 14.95
C LEU A 207 -11.35 16.11 14.96
N ARG A 208 -10.75 17.23 15.41
CA ARG A 208 -9.29 17.37 15.54
C ARG A 208 -8.70 16.28 16.43
N VAL A 209 -9.25 16.10 17.62
CA VAL A 209 -8.78 15.09 18.60
C VAL A 209 -8.89 13.68 18.04
N ARG A 210 -9.99 13.36 17.35
CA ARG A 210 -10.20 12.04 16.73
C ARG A 210 -9.28 11.81 15.55
N SER A 211 -9.08 12.82 14.70
CA SER A 211 -8.12 12.77 13.57
C SER A 211 -6.68 12.58 14.04
N LEU A 212 -6.27 13.29 15.10
CA LEU A 212 -4.95 13.11 15.71
C LEU A 212 -4.77 11.69 16.27
N ARG A 213 -5.82 11.07 16.82
CA ARG A 213 -5.73 9.69 17.30
C ARG A 213 -5.50 8.70 16.15
N VAL A 214 -6.20 8.85 15.03
CA VAL A 214 -5.98 8.01 13.84
C VAL A 214 -4.57 8.21 13.29
N LEU A 215 -4.12 9.46 13.18
CA LEU A 215 -2.75 9.79 12.75
C LEU A 215 -1.69 9.16 13.67
N ARG A 216 -1.86 9.25 14.99
CA ARG A 216 -0.94 8.62 15.96
C ARG A 216 -0.83 7.11 15.74
N ILE A 217 -1.95 6.44 15.51
CA ILE A 217 -1.94 4.98 15.24
C ILE A 217 -1.24 4.69 13.91
N ALA A 218 -1.50 5.47 12.87
CA ALA A 218 -0.85 5.32 11.57
C ALA A 218 0.67 5.53 11.67
N PHE A 219 1.11 6.60 12.35
CA PHE A 219 2.53 6.85 12.61
C PHE A 219 3.18 5.76 13.46
N LEU A 220 2.49 5.26 14.49
CA LEU A 220 3.00 4.18 15.33
C LEU A 220 3.20 2.89 14.52
N SER A 221 2.25 2.56 13.63
CA SER A 221 2.38 1.40 12.74
C SER A 221 3.62 1.51 11.84
N SER A 222 3.84 2.68 11.24
CA SER A 222 5.01 2.93 10.41
C SER A 222 6.30 2.92 11.21
N ALA A 223 6.30 3.52 12.41
CA ALA A 223 7.47 3.57 13.29
C ALA A 223 7.88 2.16 13.77
N VAL A 224 6.92 1.31 14.12
CA VAL A 224 7.17 -0.08 14.53
C VAL A 224 7.81 -0.87 13.39
N LEU A 225 7.28 -0.73 12.17
CA LEU A 225 7.83 -1.39 11.00
C LEU A 225 9.28 -0.95 10.73
N GLU A 226 9.53 0.36 10.76
CA GLU A 226 10.86 0.92 10.53
C GLU A 226 11.84 0.54 11.64
N PHE A 227 11.38 0.51 12.89
CA PHE A 227 12.18 0.09 14.03
C PHE A 227 12.69 -1.35 13.86
N PHE A 228 11.80 -2.32 13.56
CA PHE A 228 12.21 -3.71 13.42
C PHE A 228 13.07 -3.95 12.18
N ALA A 229 12.78 -3.25 11.08
CA ALA A 229 13.61 -3.31 9.89
C ALA A 229 15.03 -2.75 10.16
N SER A 230 15.13 -1.61 10.81
CA SER A 230 16.41 -0.97 11.16
C SER A 230 17.17 -1.80 12.19
N LEU A 231 16.48 -2.35 13.20
CA LEU A 231 17.08 -3.23 14.22
C LEU A 231 17.66 -4.48 13.56
N SER A 232 16.94 -5.10 12.61
CA SER A 232 17.44 -6.26 11.88
C SER A 232 18.70 -5.94 11.07
N VAL A 233 18.69 -4.82 10.34
CA VAL A 233 19.87 -4.35 9.58
C VAL A 233 21.05 -4.08 10.52
N ALA A 234 20.80 -3.43 11.66
CA ALA A 234 21.85 -3.14 12.66
C ALA A 234 22.43 -4.43 13.27
N MET A 235 21.58 -5.42 13.60
CA MET A 235 22.03 -6.73 14.10
C MET A 235 22.88 -7.46 13.06
N ILE A 236 22.49 -7.45 11.79
CA ILE A 236 23.25 -8.04 10.70
C ILE A 236 24.60 -7.33 10.55
N ALA A 237 24.62 -6.00 10.52
CA ALA A 237 25.83 -5.21 10.40
C ALA A 237 26.78 -5.44 11.59
N LEU A 238 26.25 -5.51 12.81
CA LEU A 238 27.03 -5.80 14.01
C LEU A 238 27.63 -7.22 13.96
N TYR A 239 26.82 -8.22 13.60
CA TYR A 239 27.27 -9.59 13.45
C TYR A 239 28.40 -9.71 12.41
N LEU A 240 28.18 -9.15 11.20
CA LEU A 240 29.19 -9.19 10.14
C LEU A 240 30.46 -8.43 10.53
N GLY A 241 30.34 -7.28 11.20
CA GLY A 241 31.46 -6.48 11.67
C GLY A 241 32.30 -7.22 12.73
N LEU A 242 31.65 -7.81 13.75
CA LEU A 242 32.33 -8.58 14.81
C LEU A 242 33.00 -9.84 14.24
N THR A 243 32.34 -10.51 13.30
CA THR A 243 32.92 -11.67 12.60
C THR A 243 34.14 -11.27 11.77
N TYR A 244 34.09 -10.10 11.09
CA TYR A 244 35.21 -9.59 10.30
C TYR A 244 36.42 -9.20 11.17
N LEU A 245 36.18 -8.74 12.39
CA LEU A 245 37.22 -8.42 13.37
C LEU A 245 37.75 -9.67 14.10
N GLY A 246 37.25 -10.86 13.82
CA GLY A 246 37.64 -12.10 14.49
C GLY A 246 37.16 -12.20 15.94
N MET A 247 36.21 -11.36 16.36
CA MET A 247 35.65 -11.38 17.71
C MET A 247 34.50 -12.40 17.87
N LEU A 248 33.97 -12.92 16.75
CA LEU A 248 32.86 -13.86 16.75
C LEU A 248 33.16 -15.01 15.79
N ASP A 249 33.23 -16.21 16.31
CA ASP A 249 33.52 -17.45 15.56
C ASP A 249 32.26 -18.31 15.42
N LEU A 250 31.24 -17.80 14.75
CA LEU A 250 30.00 -18.54 14.45
C LEU A 250 30.01 -19.21 13.07
N ARG A 251 31.09 -19.04 12.29
CA ARG A 251 31.21 -19.55 10.93
C ARG A 251 32.33 -20.58 10.80
N THR A 252 32.09 -21.57 9.95
CA THR A 252 33.11 -22.57 9.58
C THR A 252 33.98 -22.11 8.40
N ALA A 253 33.53 -21.09 7.65
CA ALA A 253 34.23 -20.55 6.47
C ALA A 253 34.56 -19.06 6.66
N PRO A 254 35.68 -18.56 6.11
CA PRO A 254 36.06 -17.14 6.22
C PRO A 254 35.02 -16.23 5.56
N LEU A 255 34.72 -15.12 6.24
CA LEU A 255 33.81 -14.10 5.73
C LEU A 255 34.54 -13.24 4.69
N THR A 256 33.97 -13.11 3.50
CA THR A 256 34.49 -12.20 2.47
C THR A 256 33.75 -10.87 2.48
N LEU A 257 34.40 -9.80 2.00
CA LEU A 257 33.77 -8.49 1.83
C LEU A 257 32.50 -8.59 0.96
N GLY A 258 32.57 -9.36 -0.13
CA GLY A 258 31.42 -9.57 -1.02
C GLY A 258 30.23 -10.22 -0.32
N MET A 259 30.42 -11.24 0.50
CA MET A 259 29.34 -11.87 1.28
C MET A 259 28.71 -10.90 2.26
N SER A 260 29.51 -10.06 2.93
CA SER A 260 29.03 -9.05 3.87
C SER A 260 28.19 -7.98 3.17
N VAL A 261 28.69 -7.44 2.06
CA VAL A 261 27.98 -6.43 1.26
C VAL A 261 26.69 -7.00 0.67
N PHE A 262 26.73 -8.22 0.15
CA PHE A 262 25.54 -8.91 -0.39
C PHE A 262 24.44 -9.01 0.66
N SER A 263 24.76 -9.51 1.84
CA SER A 263 23.81 -9.69 2.93
C SER A 263 23.26 -8.34 3.43
N LEU A 264 24.12 -7.33 3.55
CA LEU A 264 23.74 -6.01 4.02
C LEU A 264 22.87 -5.25 3.03
N LEU A 265 23.10 -5.42 1.71
CA LEU A 265 22.27 -4.83 0.67
C LEU A 265 20.86 -5.47 0.61
N LEU A 266 20.76 -6.78 0.85
CA LEU A 266 19.49 -7.48 0.80
C LEU A 266 18.63 -7.28 2.05
N ALA A 267 19.23 -6.97 3.20
CA ALA A 267 18.49 -6.81 4.45
C ALA A 267 17.38 -5.74 4.39
N PRO A 268 17.59 -4.50 3.92
CA PRO A 268 16.51 -3.53 3.76
C PRO A 268 15.50 -3.90 2.67
N GLU A 269 15.93 -4.55 1.59
CA GLU A 269 15.06 -4.98 0.50
C GLU A 269 14.11 -6.13 0.91
N PHE A 270 14.51 -6.92 1.92
CA PHE A 270 13.66 -7.95 2.52
C PHE A 270 12.39 -7.38 3.14
N TYR A 271 12.46 -6.20 3.77
CA TYR A 271 11.31 -5.52 4.40
C TYR A 271 10.55 -4.59 3.46
N ALA A 272 11.10 -4.25 2.29
CA ALA A 272 10.48 -3.30 1.36
C ALA A 272 9.06 -3.69 0.90
N PRO A 273 8.74 -4.97 0.56
CA PRO A 273 7.39 -5.36 0.21
C PRO A 273 6.40 -5.24 1.38
N LEU A 274 6.84 -5.53 2.62
CA LEU A 274 6.02 -5.38 3.82
C LEU A 274 5.67 -3.91 4.09
N ARG A 275 6.62 -2.99 3.91
CA ARG A 275 6.36 -1.54 4.01
C ARG A 275 5.32 -1.08 3.01
N ARG A 276 5.43 -1.52 1.75
CA ARG A 276 4.44 -1.19 0.70
C ARG A 276 3.06 -1.77 1.01
N LEU A 277 2.99 -2.99 1.54
CA LEU A 277 1.71 -3.58 1.95
C LEU A 277 1.04 -2.78 3.06
N ALA A 278 1.81 -2.30 4.04
CA ALA A 278 1.31 -1.49 5.14
C ALA A 278 0.64 -0.19 4.64
N THR A 279 1.22 0.49 3.66
CA THR A 279 0.64 1.71 3.07
C THR A 279 -0.67 1.43 2.33
N HIS A 280 -0.77 0.31 1.60
CA HIS A 280 -1.97 -0.04 0.82
C HIS A 280 -3.05 -0.81 1.61
N TYR A 281 -2.82 -1.08 2.89
CA TYR A 281 -3.83 -1.77 3.72
C TYR A 281 -5.08 -0.90 3.95
N HIS A 282 -4.91 0.40 4.12
CA HIS A 282 -6.01 1.35 4.27
C HIS A 282 -6.80 1.51 2.97
N ASP A 283 -6.11 1.53 1.83
CA ASP A 283 -6.73 1.59 0.50
C ASP A 283 -7.65 0.38 0.26
N ARG A 284 -7.23 -0.81 0.71
CA ARG A 284 -8.09 -2.01 0.67
C ARG A 284 -9.37 -1.83 1.46
N ALA A 285 -9.30 -1.30 2.68
CA ALA A 285 -10.47 -1.11 3.53
C ALA A 285 -11.46 -0.11 2.91
N ALA A 286 -10.95 0.99 2.36
CA ALA A 286 -11.76 1.98 1.64
C ALA A 286 -12.43 1.40 0.39
N ALA A 287 -11.70 0.59 -0.38
CA ALA A 287 -12.24 -0.04 -1.57
C ALA A 287 -13.31 -1.08 -1.26
N LEU A 288 -13.17 -1.89 -0.19
CA LEU A 288 -14.19 -2.84 0.23
C LEU A 288 -15.48 -2.13 0.64
N ALA A 289 -15.38 -1.04 1.44
CA ALA A 289 -16.53 -0.23 1.80
C ALA A 289 -17.21 0.39 0.56
N ALA A 290 -16.42 0.84 -0.42
CA ALA A 290 -16.94 1.37 -1.68
C ALA A 290 -17.64 0.28 -2.52
N MET A 291 -17.12 -0.96 -2.53
CA MET A 291 -17.77 -2.09 -3.21
C MET A 291 -19.14 -2.41 -2.59
N ASP A 292 -19.23 -2.40 -1.26
CA ASP A 292 -20.50 -2.63 -0.56
C ASP A 292 -21.55 -1.56 -0.94
N GLU A 293 -21.15 -0.29 -1.00
CA GLU A 293 -22.01 0.81 -1.43
C GLU A 293 -22.42 0.72 -2.91
N ILE A 294 -21.53 0.25 -3.78
CA ILE A 294 -21.83 0.02 -5.20
C ILE A 294 -22.78 -1.18 -5.34
N ALA A 295 -22.55 -2.24 -4.58
CA ALA A 295 -23.40 -3.45 -4.59
C ALA A 295 -24.85 -3.12 -4.22
N LEU A 296 -25.09 -2.29 -3.19
CA LEU A 296 -26.43 -1.82 -2.83
C LEU A 296 -27.18 -1.16 -4.02
N VAL A 297 -26.47 -0.48 -4.91
CA VAL A 297 -27.08 0.10 -6.11
C VAL A 297 -27.33 -0.94 -7.18
N LEU A 298 -26.52 -1.98 -7.29
CA LEU A 298 -26.62 -3.00 -8.33
C LEU A 298 -27.63 -4.12 -7.99
N ASP A 299 -27.63 -4.57 -6.73
CA ASP A 299 -28.43 -5.73 -6.29
C ASP A 299 -29.94 -5.44 -6.27
N ASP A 300 -30.34 -4.21 -5.98
CA ASP A 300 -31.74 -3.78 -6.04
C ASP A 300 -32.24 -3.43 -7.46
N ALA A 301 -31.43 -3.55 -8.51
CA ALA A 301 -31.85 -3.23 -9.86
C ALA A 301 -32.76 -4.36 -10.42
N PRO A 302 -33.96 -4.05 -10.91
CA PRO A 302 -34.77 -5.04 -11.62
C PRO A 302 -33.99 -5.59 -12.82
N PRO A 303 -34.19 -6.86 -13.19
CA PRO A 303 -33.51 -7.45 -14.35
C PRO A 303 -33.79 -6.56 -15.57
N VAL A 304 -32.75 -6.18 -16.29
CA VAL A 304 -32.89 -5.44 -17.55
C VAL A 304 -33.61 -6.37 -18.51
N VAL A 305 -34.91 -6.14 -18.74
CA VAL A 305 -35.64 -6.79 -19.82
C VAL A 305 -34.97 -6.28 -21.09
N ALA A 306 -34.22 -7.14 -21.77
CA ALA A 306 -33.73 -6.85 -23.11
C ALA A 306 -34.97 -6.52 -23.94
N SER A 307 -35.16 -5.27 -24.34
CA SER A 307 -36.14 -4.88 -25.33
C SER A 307 -35.69 -5.57 -26.60
N ASP A 308 -36.37 -6.62 -27.00
CA ASP A 308 -36.31 -7.14 -28.35
C ASP A 308 -36.76 -6.05 -29.28
N ALA A 309 -35.83 -5.18 -29.68
CA ALA A 309 -35.99 -4.22 -30.75
C ALA A 309 -35.71 -4.94 -32.09
N ASP A 310 -36.33 -6.10 -32.27
CA ASP A 310 -36.59 -6.68 -33.61
C ASP A 310 -38.06 -6.41 -33.94
N GLY A 311 -38.34 -5.13 -34.10
CA GLY A 311 -39.55 -4.70 -34.78
C GLY A 311 -39.38 -4.94 -36.28
N GLY A 312 -39.72 -6.12 -36.73
CA GLY A 312 -39.96 -6.36 -38.14
C GLY A 312 -41.00 -5.36 -38.63
N THR A 313 -40.59 -4.54 -39.56
CA THR A 313 -41.50 -3.76 -40.42
C THR A 313 -42.11 -4.70 -41.45
N PRO A 314 -43.41 -4.63 -41.67
CA PRO A 314 -44.06 -5.32 -42.79
C PRO A 314 -43.69 -4.68 -44.15
#